data_65c31943ed56c1dc3eaff8298d3bdaaa
#
_entry.id   65c31943ed56c1dc3eaff8298d3bdaaa
#
_cell.length_a   1.000
_cell.length_b   1.000
_cell.length_c   1.000
_cell.angle_alpha   90.00
_cell.angle_beta   90.00
_cell.angle_gamma   90.00
#
_symmetry.space_group_name_H-M   'P 1'
#
loop_
_entity.id
_entity.type
_entity.pdbx_description
1 polymer ?
#
loop_
_entity_poly.entity_id
_entity_poly.type
_entity_poly.pdbx_seq_one_letter_code
_entity_poly.pdbx_strand_id
1 'polypeptide(L)'
;MEWKIYLAGEIHSSWRSDIISRVEREKLPMTFTGPVTDHTASDDCGVKILGEEEKKFWHDQKGAKINAIRSRKGLHECDIVVVRFGDRYKQWNAAFDAGYGAALGKSLIIMHDVEFQHALKEVDASALAAVENNDQLLNLSLIHISEPTRPY
;
A
#
# COMPACT_ATOMS: atom_id res chain seq x y z
N MET A 1 7.63 18.45 -10.24
CA MET A 1 6.91 17.95 -9.06
C MET A 1 6.99 16.44 -9.06
N GLU A 2 7.37 15.84 -7.96
CA GLU A 2 7.52 14.39 -7.82
C GLU A 2 6.45 13.88 -6.88
N TRP A 3 5.72 12.83 -7.30
CA TRP A 3 4.65 12.24 -6.52
C TRP A 3 5.17 11.13 -5.62
N LYS A 4 4.80 11.17 -4.35
CA LYS A 4 5.13 10.16 -3.35
C LYS A 4 3.99 9.16 -3.24
N ILE A 5 4.25 7.91 -3.58
CA ILE A 5 3.24 6.85 -3.61
C ILE A 5 3.57 5.79 -2.57
N TYR A 6 2.60 5.45 -1.73
CA TYR A 6 2.70 4.36 -0.77
C TYR A 6 2.02 3.11 -1.34
N LEU A 7 2.79 2.03 -1.53
CA LEU A 7 2.31 0.76 -2.08
C LEU A 7 2.03 -0.22 -0.95
N ALA A 8 0.79 -0.26 -0.49
CA ALA A 8 0.31 -1.16 0.57
C ALA A 8 -0.31 -2.45 0.02
N GLY A 9 -0.57 -3.39 0.90
CA GLY A 9 -1.31 -4.62 0.59
C GLY A 9 -0.41 -5.83 0.43
N GLU A 10 -0.81 -6.76 -0.43
CA GLU A 10 -0.19 -8.09 -0.53
C GLU A 10 1.32 -8.01 -0.85
N ILE A 11 2.08 -8.94 -0.28
CA ILE A 11 3.54 -8.97 -0.35
C ILE A 11 4.11 -10.22 -1.06
N HIS A 12 3.24 -11.05 -1.66
CA HIS A 12 3.61 -12.37 -2.18
C HIS A 12 3.87 -12.41 -3.68
N SER A 13 3.61 -11.32 -4.40
CA SER A 13 3.85 -11.22 -5.85
C SER A 13 4.82 -10.08 -6.19
N SER A 14 5.20 -9.99 -7.46
CA SER A 14 6.13 -8.98 -7.98
C SER A 14 5.48 -7.63 -8.31
N TRP A 15 4.20 -7.44 -8.01
CA TRP A 15 3.45 -6.27 -8.48
C TRP A 15 4.11 -4.92 -8.15
N ARG A 16 4.75 -4.80 -6.96
CA ARG A 16 5.46 -3.59 -6.58
C ARG A 16 6.70 -3.35 -7.43
N SER A 17 7.55 -4.37 -7.54
CA SER A 17 8.77 -4.28 -8.34
C SER A 17 8.47 -4.04 -9.82
N ASP A 18 7.39 -4.61 -10.33
CA ASP A 18 6.94 -4.41 -11.72
C ASP A 18 6.52 -2.95 -11.96
N ILE A 19 5.77 -2.35 -11.03
CA ILE A 19 5.41 -0.93 -11.09
C ILE A 19 6.65 -0.04 -11.02
N ILE A 20 7.51 -0.26 -10.04
CA ILE A 20 8.71 0.54 -9.82
C ILE A 20 9.61 0.51 -11.05
N SER A 21 9.89 -0.69 -11.57
CA SER A 21 10.73 -0.87 -12.77
C SER A 21 10.14 -0.17 -14.00
N ARG A 22 8.82 -0.19 -14.14
CA ARG A 22 8.15 0.48 -15.26
C ARG A 22 8.22 2.00 -15.14
N VAL A 23 7.97 2.54 -13.95
CA VAL A 23 8.08 3.98 -13.69
C VAL A 23 9.50 4.50 -13.92
N GLU A 24 10.52 3.76 -13.49
CA GLU A 24 11.92 4.07 -13.73
C GLU A 24 12.26 4.06 -15.22
N ARG A 25 11.83 3.03 -15.95
CA ARG A 25 12.05 2.90 -17.40
C ARG A 25 11.39 4.03 -18.19
N GLU A 26 10.18 4.41 -17.82
CA GLU A 26 9.41 5.46 -18.46
C GLU A 26 9.75 6.86 -17.92
N LYS A 27 10.64 6.95 -16.92
CA LYS A 27 11.09 8.19 -16.27
C LYS A 27 9.93 9.06 -15.76
N LEU A 28 8.94 8.41 -15.17
CA LEU A 28 7.81 9.12 -14.58
C LEU A 28 8.20 9.79 -13.25
N PRO A 29 7.65 10.96 -12.92
CA PRO A 29 8.01 11.71 -11.72
C PRO A 29 7.34 11.14 -10.46
N MET A 30 7.68 9.91 -10.10
CA MET A 30 7.09 9.16 -8.99
C MET A 30 8.16 8.52 -8.13
N THR A 31 7.99 8.59 -6.82
CA THR A 31 8.77 7.83 -5.83
C THR A 31 7.86 6.91 -5.02
N PHE A 32 8.39 5.79 -4.58
CA PHE A 32 7.62 4.75 -3.92
C PHE A 32 8.14 4.46 -2.53
N THR A 33 7.21 4.24 -1.61
CA THR A 33 7.43 3.67 -0.29
C THR A 33 6.42 2.56 -0.05
N GLY A 34 6.63 1.76 0.98
CA GLY A 34 5.72 0.66 1.29
C GLY A 34 6.14 -0.09 2.56
N PRO A 35 5.39 -1.13 2.95
CA PRO A 35 5.76 -1.97 4.06
C PRO A 35 7.04 -2.77 3.76
N VAL A 36 7.64 -3.30 4.82
CA VAL A 36 8.71 -4.29 4.68
C VAL A 36 8.10 -5.59 4.13
N THR A 37 8.58 -6.04 2.98
CA THR A 37 8.03 -7.21 2.27
C THR A 37 8.77 -8.52 2.59
N ASP A 38 9.93 -8.46 3.20
CA ASP A 38 10.63 -9.63 3.72
C ASP A 38 10.04 -10.05 5.06
N HIS A 39 9.55 -11.29 5.16
CA HIS A 39 8.88 -11.79 6.37
C HIS A 39 9.78 -11.75 7.60
N THR A 40 11.00 -12.24 7.49
CA THR A 40 11.94 -12.27 8.62
C THR A 40 12.28 -10.86 9.08
N ALA A 41 12.55 -9.95 8.15
CA ALA A 41 12.85 -8.57 8.48
C ALA A 41 11.62 -7.83 9.07
N SER A 42 10.42 -8.23 8.69
CA SER A 42 9.18 -7.68 9.22
C SER A 42 8.85 -8.22 10.60
N ASP A 43 8.92 -9.53 10.78
CA ASP A 43 8.52 -10.21 12.02
C ASP A 43 9.54 -10.01 13.15
N ASP A 44 10.81 -10.05 12.83
CA ASP A 44 11.90 -9.97 13.82
C ASP A 44 12.34 -8.53 14.13
N CYS A 45 11.87 -7.52 13.42
CA CYS A 45 12.32 -6.15 13.64
C CYS A 45 12.04 -5.64 15.06
N GLY A 46 10.96 -6.10 15.68
CA GLY A 46 10.58 -5.73 17.03
C GLY A 46 11.57 -6.22 18.07
N VAL A 47 11.92 -7.50 18.04
CA VAL A 47 12.87 -8.09 18.97
C VAL A 47 14.30 -7.61 18.75
N LYS A 48 14.69 -7.33 17.51
CA LYS A 48 16.00 -6.73 17.20
C LYS A 48 16.18 -5.34 17.79
N ILE A 49 15.11 -4.57 17.91
CA ILE A 49 15.13 -3.19 18.43
C ILE A 49 14.83 -3.15 19.92
N LEU A 50 13.85 -3.93 20.40
CA LEU A 50 13.28 -3.85 21.73
C LEU A 50 13.70 -5.00 22.66
N GLY A 51 14.55 -5.92 22.18
CA GLY A 51 14.98 -7.11 22.92
C GLY A 51 14.07 -8.32 22.73
N GLU A 52 14.59 -9.49 23.01
CA GLU A 52 13.93 -10.78 22.80
C GLU A 52 12.74 -11.01 23.72
N GLU A 53 11.86 -11.91 23.30
CA GLU A 53 10.69 -12.37 24.05
C GLU A 53 10.59 -13.89 24.03
N GLU A 54 10.21 -14.47 25.16
CA GLU A 54 10.00 -15.90 25.27
C GLU A 54 8.70 -16.39 24.62
N LYS A 55 7.65 -15.54 24.65
CA LYS A 55 6.35 -15.87 24.09
C LYS A 55 6.19 -15.29 22.69
N LYS A 56 5.78 -16.14 21.73
CA LYS A 56 5.53 -15.74 20.35
C LYS A 56 4.55 -14.56 20.23
N PHE A 57 3.53 -14.50 21.07
CA PHE A 57 2.59 -13.39 21.10
C PHE A 57 3.30 -12.03 21.29
N TRP A 58 4.21 -11.91 22.25
CA TRP A 58 4.92 -10.66 22.50
C TRP A 58 5.96 -10.35 21.43
N HIS A 59 6.58 -11.39 20.88
CA HIS A 59 7.45 -11.26 19.72
C HIS A 59 6.71 -10.60 18.56
N ASP A 60 5.55 -11.16 18.19
CA ASP A 60 4.71 -10.65 17.11
C ASP A 60 4.20 -9.22 17.40
N GLN A 61 3.82 -8.93 18.65
CA GLN A 61 3.38 -7.59 19.06
C GLN A 61 4.49 -6.54 18.94
N LYS A 62 5.73 -6.88 19.26
CA LYS A 62 6.87 -5.97 19.08
C LYS A 62 7.11 -5.67 17.60
N GLY A 63 7.08 -6.67 16.74
CA GLY A 63 7.18 -6.51 15.29
C GLY A 63 6.05 -5.65 14.74
N ALA A 64 4.81 -5.97 15.13
CA ALA A 64 3.63 -5.25 14.70
C ALA A 64 3.67 -3.76 15.09
N LYS A 65 4.14 -3.43 16.30
CA LYS A 65 4.27 -2.03 16.75
C LYS A 65 5.28 -1.24 15.92
N ILE A 66 6.43 -1.82 15.61
CA ILE A 66 7.43 -1.17 14.77
C ILE A 66 6.90 -0.97 13.35
N ASN A 67 6.25 -2.00 12.78
CA ASN A 67 5.65 -1.91 11.45
C ASN A 67 4.50 -0.90 11.41
N ALA A 68 3.70 -0.79 12.46
CA ALA A 68 2.65 0.22 12.56
C ALA A 68 3.20 1.65 12.53
N ILE A 69 4.34 1.91 13.18
CA ILE A 69 5.03 3.21 13.11
C ILE A 69 5.49 3.49 11.68
N ARG A 70 6.11 2.50 11.02
CA ARG A 70 6.58 2.64 9.63
C ARG A 70 5.45 2.90 8.65
N SER A 71 4.37 2.12 8.75
CA SER A 71 3.18 2.27 7.89
C SER A 71 2.51 3.62 8.11
N ARG A 72 2.33 4.03 9.35
CA ARG A 72 1.77 5.34 9.69
C ARG A 72 2.59 6.47 9.08
N LYS A 73 3.92 6.42 9.24
CA LYS A 73 4.82 7.41 8.64
C LYS A 73 4.65 7.45 7.11
N GLY A 74 4.70 6.30 6.43
CA GLY A 74 4.54 6.22 4.98
C GLY A 74 3.21 6.78 4.50
N LEU A 75 2.10 6.42 5.17
CA LEU A 75 0.76 6.91 4.84
C LEU A 75 0.61 8.43 5.06
N HIS A 76 1.23 8.98 6.09
CA HIS A 76 1.21 10.43 6.32
C HIS A 76 2.03 11.22 5.28
N GLU A 77 3.18 10.70 4.88
CA GLU A 77 4.14 11.39 4.00
C GLU A 77 3.85 11.25 2.51
N CYS A 78 3.01 10.29 2.10
CA CYS A 78 2.67 10.08 0.70
C CYS A 78 1.57 11.03 0.22
N ASP A 79 1.48 11.17 -1.11
CA ASP A 79 0.40 11.88 -1.80
C ASP A 79 -0.70 10.91 -2.23
N ILE A 80 -0.31 9.72 -2.68
CA ILE A 80 -1.20 8.67 -3.19
C ILE A 80 -0.95 7.38 -2.43
N VAL A 81 -2.03 6.70 -2.06
CA VAL A 81 -1.99 5.36 -1.46
C VAL A 81 -2.56 4.36 -2.47
N VAL A 82 -1.80 3.35 -2.81
CA VAL A 82 -2.26 2.22 -3.61
C VAL A 82 -2.29 0.99 -2.71
N VAL A 83 -3.43 0.33 -2.62
CA VAL A 83 -3.60 -0.88 -1.81
C VAL A 83 -4.00 -2.04 -2.70
N ARG A 84 -3.13 -3.05 -2.81
CA ARG A 84 -3.41 -4.27 -3.55
C ARG A 84 -3.94 -5.37 -2.62
N PHE A 85 -5.10 -5.92 -3.00
CA PHE A 85 -5.64 -7.15 -2.43
C PHE A 85 -5.32 -8.31 -3.37
N GLY A 86 -4.57 -9.28 -2.89
CA GLY A 86 -4.24 -10.50 -3.63
C GLY A 86 -5.14 -11.67 -3.25
N ASP A 87 -4.90 -12.82 -3.87
CA ASP A 87 -5.65 -14.06 -3.69
C ASP A 87 -5.19 -14.92 -2.51
N ARG A 88 -4.02 -14.63 -1.94
CA ARG A 88 -3.45 -15.38 -0.82
C ARG A 88 -3.75 -14.70 0.51
N TYR A 89 -4.16 -15.50 1.48
CA TYR A 89 -4.45 -15.09 2.86
C TYR A 89 -5.58 -14.05 2.99
N LYS A 90 -6.05 -13.90 4.20
CA LYS A 90 -6.97 -12.83 4.57
C LYS A 90 -6.18 -11.54 4.78
N GLN A 91 -6.43 -10.55 3.96
CA GLN A 91 -5.62 -9.32 3.92
C GLN A 91 -6.26 -8.20 4.75
N TRP A 92 -6.49 -8.47 6.02
CA TRP A 92 -7.08 -7.49 6.93
C TRP A 92 -6.22 -6.25 7.11
N ASN A 93 -4.88 -6.42 7.11
CA ASN A 93 -3.96 -5.27 7.19
C ASN A 93 -4.04 -4.37 5.96
N ALA A 94 -4.28 -4.92 4.77
CA ALA A 94 -4.52 -4.14 3.57
C ALA A 94 -5.80 -3.30 3.69
N ALA A 95 -6.88 -3.88 4.22
CA ALA A 95 -8.12 -3.16 4.47
C ALA A 95 -7.93 -2.04 5.53
N PHE A 96 -7.13 -2.31 6.56
CA PHE A 96 -6.79 -1.29 7.56
C PHE A 96 -6.02 -0.12 6.95
N ASP A 97 -5.01 -0.40 6.12
CA ASP A 97 -4.22 0.63 5.42
C ASP A 97 -5.09 1.46 4.47
N ALA A 98 -6.02 0.81 3.75
CA ALA A 98 -6.98 1.49 2.89
C ALA A 98 -7.87 2.45 3.68
N GLY A 99 -8.47 1.99 4.77
CA GLY A 99 -9.30 2.81 5.65
C GLY A 99 -8.53 3.96 6.29
N TYR A 100 -7.29 3.69 6.70
CA TYR A 100 -6.43 4.73 7.28
C TYR A 100 -6.05 5.80 6.26
N GLY A 101 -5.67 5.40 5.04
CA GLY A 101 -5.38 6.32 3.94
C GLY A 101 -6.60 7.18 3.56
N ALA A 102 -7.78 6.58 3.49
CA ALA A 102 -9.04 7.28 3.24
C ALA A 102 -9.34 8.31 4.35
N ALA A 103 -9.17 7.92 5.62
CA ALA A 103 -9.40 8.81 6.76
C ALA A 103 -8.43 10.00 6.81
N LEU A 104 -7.21 9.84 6.28
CA LEU A 104 -6.25 10.92 6.12
C LEU A 104 -6.55 11.85 4.92
N GLY A 105 -7.57 11.55 4.13
CA GLY A 105 -7.90 12.30 2.92
C GLY A 105 -6.89 12.12 1.78
N LYS A 106 -6.16 11.00 1.77
CA LYS A 106 -5.23 10.69 0.67
C LYS A 106 -5.97 10.25 -0.57
N SER A 107 -5.37 10.46 -1.74
CA SER A 107 -5.84 9.86 -2.99
C SER A 107 -5.63 8.35 -2.93
N LEU A 108 -6.70 7.62 -2.62
CA LEU A 108 -6.68 6.17 -2.43
C LEU A 108 -7.06 5.46 -3.73
N ILE A 109 -6.25 4.50 -4.15
CA ILE A 109 -6.52 3.60 -5.28
C ILE A 109 -6.48 2.17 -4.75
N ILE A 110 -7.52 1.41 -5.03
CA ILE A 110 -7.62 -0.01 -4.67
C ILE A 110 -7.34 -0.85 -5.91
N MET A 111 -6.54 -1.91 -5.75
CA MET A 111 -6.24 -2.87 -6.80
C MET A 111 -6.60 -4.27 -6.35
N HIS A 112 -7.42 -4.96 -7.12
CA HIS A 112 -7.79 -6.37 -6.91
C HIS A 112 -8.37 -6.99 -8.18
N ASP A 113 -8.39 -8.31 -8.22
CA ASP A 113 -9.02 -9.04 -9.31
C ASP A 113 -10.55 -8.91 -9.27
N VAL A 114 -11.19 -9.03 -10.41
CA VAL A 114 -12.65 -8.83 -10.57
C VAL A 114 -13.48 -9.74 -9.64
N GLU A 115 -12.99 -10.91 -9.30
CA GLU A 115 -13.68 -11.85 -8.41
C GLU A 115 -13.87 -11.32 -6.98
N PHE A 116 -13.07 -10.36 -6.54
CA PHE A 116 -13.19 -9.74 -5.22
C PHE A 116 -14.10 -8.52 -5.17
N GLN A 117 -14.70 -8.14 -6.28
CA GLN A 117 -15.53 -6.95 -6.40
C GLN A 117 -16.65 -6.87 -5.35
N HIS A 118 -17.35 -7.99 -5.12
CA HIS A 118 -18.42 -8.03 -4.13
C HIS A 118 -17.89 -7.96 -2.70
N ALA A 119 -16.81 -8.66 -2.41
CA ALA A 119 -16.22 -8.71 -1.06
C ALA A 119 -15.59 -7.36 -0.66
N LEU A 120 -15.05 -6.62 -1.61
CA LEU A 120 -14.37 -5.35 -1.39
C LEU A 120 -15.20 -4.11 -1.75
N LYS A 121 -16.49 -4.27 -2.04
CA LYS A 121 -17.36 -3.18 -2.53
C LYS A 121 -17.35 -1.90 -1.67
N GLU A 122 -17.25 -2.05 -0.35
CA GLU A 122 -17.23 -0.90 0.56
C GLU A 122 -15.83 -0.26 0.63
N VAL A 123 -14.79 -1.07 0.50
CA VAL A 123 -13.41 -0.58 0.38
C VAL A 123 -13.26 0.20 -0.93
N ASP A 124 -13.75 -0.35 -2.04
CA ASP A 124 -13.75 0.32 -3.34
C ASP A 124 -14.53 1.63 -3.31
N ALA A 125 -15.68 1.65 -2.65
CA ALA A 125 -16.51 2.84 -2.52
C ALA A 125 -15.81 3.97 -1.74
N SER A 126 -14.86 3.66 -0.88
CA SER A 126 -14.06 4.66 -0.13
C SER A 126 -12.88 5.22 -0.94
N ALA A 127 -12.56 4.60 -2.06
CA ALA A 127 -11.42 4.96 -2.89
C ALA A 127 -11.78 5.95 -3.99
N LEU A 128 -10.77 6.65 -4.49
CA LEU A 128 -10.89 7.49 -5.68
C LEU A 128 -11.12 6.64 -6.94
N ALA A 129 -10.49 5.47 -6.98
CA ALA A 129 -10.64 4.50 -8.06
C ALA A 129 -10.32 3.08 -7.59
N ALA A 130 -10.92 2.09 -8.27
CA ALA A 130 -10.57 0.68 -8.18
C ALA A 130 -10.05 0.21 -9.55
N VAL A 131 -8.94 -0.51 -9.55
CA VAL A 131 -8.26 -1.03 -10.73
C VAL A 131 -7.94 -2.52 -10.56
N GLU A 132 -7.74 -3.23 -11.66
CA GLU A 132 -7.48 -4.67 -11.63
C GLU A 132 -5.99 -5.02 -11.76
N ASN A 133 -5.21 -4.15 -12.39
CA ASN A 133 -3.81 -4.43 -12.72
C ASN A 133 -2.94 -3.17 -12.79
N ASN A 134 -1.64 -3.40 -12.94
CA ASN A 134 -0.64 -2.34 -13.01
C ASN A 134 -0.82 -1.41 -14.21
N ASP A 135 -1.29 -1.93 -15.36
CA ASP A 135 -1.51 -1.09 -16.55
C ASP A 135 -2.61 -0.07 -16.31
N GLN A 136 -3.73 -0.51 -15.74
CA GLN A 136 -4.82 0.39 -15.37
C GLN A 136 -4.38 1.40 -14.32
N LEU A 137 -3.60 0.97 -13.31
CA LEU A 137 -3.08 1.86 -12.28
C LEU A 137 -2.21 2.96 -12.87
N LEU A 138 -1.27 2.62 -13.74
CA LEU A 138 -0.34 3.59 -14.32
C LEU A 138 -1.06 4.53 -15.30
N ASN A 139 -2.00 4.03 -16.08
CA ASN A 139 -2.82 4.88 -16.95
C ASN A 139 -3.66 5.87 -16.17
N LEU A 140 -4.28 5.44 -15.07
CA LEU A 140 -5.03 6.32 -14.17
C LEU A 140 -4.12 7.39 -13.55
N SER A 141 -2.97 6.99 -13.03
CA SER A 141 -2.01 7.90 -12.40
C SER A 141 -1.48 8.94 -13.38
N LEU A 142 -1.18 8.55 -14.62
CA LEU A 142 -0.72 9.47 -15.67
C LEU A 142 -1.79 10.49 -16.03
N ILE A 143 -3.06 10.09 -16.14
CA ILE A 143 -4.16 10.98 -16.48
C ILE A 143 -4.44 11.97 -15.34
N HIS A 144 -4.56 11.49 -14.10
CA HIS A 144 -4.92 12.33 -12.95
C HIS A 144 -3.77 13.20 -12.43
N ILE A 145 -2.53 12.77 -12.61
CA ILE A 145 -1.34 13.54 -12.21
C ILE A 145 -1.03 14.65 -13.22
N SER A 146 -1.35 14.44 -14.50
CA SER A 146 -1.12 15.42 -15.55
C SER A 146 -2.21 16.47 -15.70
N GLU A 147 -3.41 16.24 -15.16
CA GLU A 147 -4.50 17.22 -15.18
C GLU A 147 -4.44 18.11 -13.92
N PRO A 148 -4.43 19.45 -14.07
CA PRO A 148 -4.63 20.32 -12.92
C PRO A 148 -5.98 20.00 -12.27
N THR A 149 -5.99 19.82 -10.96
CA THR A 149 -7.20 19.63 -10.16
C THR A 149 -8.21 20.72 -10.54
N ARG A 150 -9.27 20.34 -11.22
CA ARG A 150 -10.41 21.26 -11.42
C ARG A 150 -11.06 21.46 -10.06
N PRO A 151 -11.18 22.70 -9.57
CA PRO A 151 -12.01 22.95 -8.40
C PRO A 151 -13.46 22.57 -8.76
N TYR A 152 -14.03 21.74 -7.92
CA TYR A 152 -15.45 21.42 -8.00
C TYR A 152 -16.29 22.66 -7.73
#